data_05f036cc27f14b9a54f19868d300f48d
#
_entry.id   05f036cc27f14b9a54f19868d300f48d
#
_cell.length_a   1.000
_cell.length_b   1.000
_cell.length_c   1.000
_cell.angle_alpha   90.00
_cell.angle_beta   90.00
_cell.angle_gamma   90.00
#
_symmetry.space_group_name_H-M   'P 1'
#
loop_
_entity.id
_entity.type
_entity.pdbx_description
1 polymer ?
#
loop_
_entity_poly.entity_id
_entity_poly.type
_entity_poly.pdbx_seq_one_letter_code
_entity_poly.pdbx_strand_id
1 'polypeptide(L)'
;MSNPSDNGQSDTSVKGYLIDPYKAEVQPITVPMDDYEELQRQLGCRTCTTGGYLENGDVLFVDDEGMLTGPTHFFRIKGLNDQPLAGRGVVLGSDGHGSSADVKTSSEEILSRVRWVYAMDKRGSVLFDVSAAARGQAAETEVVVL
;
A
#
# COMPACT_ATOMS: atom_id res chain seq x y z
N MET A 1 21.86 18.93 19.47
CA MET A 1 21.77 18.20 19.08
C MET A 1 21.98 17.66 18.43
N SER A 2 21.98 18.19 18.44
CA SER A 2 21.94 17.70 17.72
C SER A 2 22.09 17.38 17.10
N ASN A 3 22.25 17.53 16.92
CA ASN A 3 22.21 17.18 16.06
C ASN A 3 22.15 16.89 15.45
N PRO A 4 22.53 17.15 15.17
CA PRO A 4 22.27 16.92 14.35
C PRO A 4 22.13 16.47 13.71
N SER A 5 22.14 16.68 13.58
CA SER A 5 21.80 16.07 13.03
C SER A 5 21.31 15.78 12.77
N ASP A 6 21.27 16.28 13.00
CA ASP A 6 20.59 15.95 12.81
C ASP A 6 20.02 16.16 12.35
N ASN A 7 20.04 16.62 12.14
CA ASN A 7 19.49 16.87 11.68
C ASN A 7 18.51 16.90 11.17
N GLY A 8 18.45 17.46 10.87
CA GLY A 8 17.24 18.14 10.38
C GLY A 8 16.28 17.26 9.69
N GLN A 9 16.81 16.32 8.93
CA GLN A 9 15.97 15.37 8.21
C GLN A 9 15.25 14.41 9.11
N SER A 10 15.83 14.09 10.24
CA SER A 10 15.19 13.17 11.17
C SER A 10 13.90 13.75 11.75
N ASP A 11 13.73 15.06 11.67
CA ASP A 11 12.52 15.70 12.12
C ASP A 11 11.41 15.71 11.08
N THR A 12 11.76 15.33 9.85
CA THR A 12 10.83 15.43 8.73
C THR A 12 10.35 14.04 8.38
N SER A 13 9.35 13.58 9.13
CA SER A 13 8.70 12.30 8.87
C SER A 13 7.27 12.56 8.44
N VAL A 14 6.74 11.65 7.66
CA VAL A 14 5.35 11.73 7.18
C VAL A 14 4.61 10.47 7.58
N LYS A 15 3.32 10.61 7.82
CA LYS A 15 2.44 9.52 8.22
C LYS A 15 1.72 8.99 7.00
N GLY A 16 1.54 7.67 6.97
CA GLY A 16 0.82 7.02 5.90
C GLY A 16 0.30 5.67 6.34
N TYR A 17 -0.01 4.83 5.35
CA TYR A 17 -0.51 3.48 5.60
C TYR A 17 0.25 2.47 4.78
N LEU A 18 0.54 1.33 5.40
CA LEU A 18 1.02 0.15 4.70
C LEU A 18 -0.15 -0.79 4.47
N ILE A 19 -0.40 -1.13 3.22
CA ILE A 19 -1.45 -2.07 2.82
C ILE A 19 -0.75 -3.40 2.55
N ASP A 20 -1.04 -4.40 3.36
CA ASP A 20 -0.32 -5.67 3.32
C ASP A 20 -1.29 -6.82 3.05
N PRO A 21 -1.40 -7.27 1.79
CA PRO A 21 -2.30 -8.38 1.46
C PRO A 21 -1.82 -9.73 1.98
N TYR A 22 -0.53 -9.86 2.31
CA TYR A 22 -0.03 -11.11 2.88
C TYR A 22 -0.58 -11.35 4.27
N LYS A 23 -0.87 -10.27 5.01
CA LYS A 23 -1.47 -10.34 6.34
C LYS A 23 -2.92 -9.89 6.35
N ALA A 24 -3.40 -9.38 5.23
CA ALA A 24 -4.72 -8.75 5.11
C ALA A 24 -4.90 -7.65 6.15
N GLU A 25 -3.91 -6.75 6.23
CA GLU A 25 -3.89 -5.67 7.20
C GLU A 25 -3.57 -4.34 6.54
N VAL A 26 -4.15 -3.28 7.08
CA VAL A 26 -3.77 -1.90 6.79
C VAL A 26 -3.21 -1.32 8.07
N GLN A 27 -1.93 -0.93 8.05
CA GLN A 27 -1.23 -0.47 9.24
C GLN A 27 -0.80 0.98 9.08
N PRO A 28 -0.96 1.80 10.11
CA PRO A 28 -0.37 3.13 10.09
C PRO A 28 1.16 3.01 10.15
N ILE A 29 1.84 3.81 9.35
CA ILE A 29 3.30 3.85 9.35
C ILE A 29 3.76 5.29 9.35
N THR A 30 5.02 5.47 9.75
CA THR A 30 5.70 6.76 9.68
C THR A 30 7.02 6.52 8.95
N VAL A 31 7.28 7.30 7.93
CA VAL A 31 8.50 7.16 7.12
C VAL A 31 9.15 8.52 6.97
N PRO A 32 10.48 8.57 6.77
CA PRO A 32 11.13 9.85 6.48
C PRO A 32 10.61 10.43 5.17
N MET A 33 10.48 11.75 5.13
CA MET A 33 9.98 12.43 3.94
C MET A 33 10.93 12.19 2.77
N ASP A 34 10.35 11.84 1.63
CA ASP A 34 11.06 11.65 0.36
C ASP A 34 12.18 10.62 0.43
N ASP A 35 12.09 9.66 1.34
CA ASP A 35 13.07 8.58 1.46
C ASP A 35 12.62 7.40 0.60
N TYR A 36 13.14 7.35 -0.62
CA TYR A 36 12.77 6.35 -1.59
C TYR A 36 13.21 4.94 -1.14
N GLU A 37 14.36 4.84 -0.49
CA GLU A 37 14.86 3.54 -0.02
C GLU A 37 13.97 2.98 1.09
N GLU A 38 13.45 3.83 1.95
CA GLU A 38 12.53 3.37 2.98
C GLU A 38 11.22 2.88 2.38
N LEU A 39 10.73 3.56 1.33
CA LEU A 39 9.56 3.08 0.60
C LEU A 39 9.80 1.69 0.04
N GLN A 40 10.97 1.48 -0.55
CA GLN A 40 11.33 0.17 -1.09
C GLN A 40 11.34 -0.90 0.00
N ARG A 41 11.83 -0.57 1.18
CA ARG A 41 11.83 -1.51 2.31
C ARG A 41 10.42 -1.84 2.76
N GLN A 42 9.57 -0.84 2.89
CA GLN A 42 8.17 -1.05 3.30
C GLN A 42 7.45 -1.93 2.29
N LEU A 43 7.68 -1.70 1.01
CA LEU A 43 7.05 -2.47 -0.06
C LEU A 43 7.70 -3.83 -0.27
N GLY A 44 8.93 -4.01 0.19
CA GLY A 44 9.67 -5.25 -0.03
C GLY A 44 10.08 -5.43 -1.48
N CYS A 45 10.46 -4.34 -2.15
CA CYS A 45 10.74 -4.38 -3.58
C CYS A 45 12.03 -3.62 -3.90
N ARG A 46 12.52 -3.79 -5.13
CA ARG A 46 13.72 -3.10 -5.61
C ARG A 46 13.39 -1.74 -6.21
N THR A 47 12.23 -1.63 -6.84
CA THR A 47 11.77 -0.39 -7.46
C THR A 47 10.31 -0.20 -7.15
N CYS A 48 9.90 1.03 -6.94
CA CYS A 48 8.49 1.32 -6.70
C CYS A 48 8.02 2.38 -7.68
N THR A 49 6.72 2.40 -7.89
CA THR A 49 6.08 3.36 -8.79
C THR A 49 4.77 3.82 -8.17
N THR A 50 4.21 4.86 -8.75
CA THR A 50 2.89 5.33 -8.36
C THR A 50 1.83 4.40 -8.91
N GLY A 51 1.01 3.86 -8.01
CA GLY A 51 -0.14 3.02 -8.40
C GLY A 51 -1.41 3.81 -8.62
N GLY A 52 -1.42 5.08 -8.25
CA GLY A 52 -2.55 5.95 -8.47
C GLY A 52 -2.63 7.06 -7.42
N TYR A 53 -3.60 7.94 -7.60
CA TYR A 53 -3.84 9.07 -6.72
C TYR A 53 -5.28 9.04 -6.24
N LEU A 54 -5.49 9.32 -4.96
CA LEU A 54 -6.83 9.51 -4.43
C LEU A 54 -7.30 10.93 -4.75
N GLU A 55 -8.59 11.17 -4.62
CA GLU A 55 -9.19 12.45 -4.98
C GLU A 55 -8.59 13.60 -4.19
N ASN A 56 -8.17 13.34 -2.96
CA ASN A 56 -7.60 14.36 -2.09
C ASN A 56 -6.11 14.58 -2.31
N GLY A 57 -5.52 13.89 -3.29
CA GLY A 57 -4.11 14.04 -3.61
C GLY A 57 -3.19 13.04 -2.93
N ASP A 58 -3.71 12.16 -2.08
CA ASP A 58 -2.89 11.08 -1.52
C ASP A 58 -2.42 10.16 -2.63
N VAL A 59 -1.23 9.61 -2.45
CA VAL A 59 -0.54 8.83 -3.50
C VAL A 59 -0.35 7.41 -3.01
N LEU A 60 -0.66 6.46 -3.88
CA LEU A 60 -0.38 5.04 -3.64
C LEU A 60 0.90 4.65 -4.36
N PHE A 61 1.83 4.05 -3.62
CA PHE A 61 3.07 3.51 -4.17
C PHE A 61 3.01 1.98 -4.12
N VAL A 62 3.48 1.35 -5.18
CA VAL A 62 3.48 -0.12 -5.31
C VAL A 62 4.79 -0.57 -5.95
N ASP A 63 5.03 -1.89 -5.94
CA ASP A 63 6.17 -2.50 -6.60
C ASP A 63 6.01 -2.37 -8.11
N ASP A 64 6.96 -1.72 -8.76
CA ASP A 64 6.96 -1.53 -10.21
C ASP A 64 7.04 -2.85 -10.96
N GLU A 65 7.59 -3.89 -10.33
CA GLU A 65 7.76 -5.21 -10.93
C GLU A 65 6.86 -6.27 -10.30
N GLY A 66 5.82 -5.83 -9.60
CA GLY A 66 5.00 -6.74 -8.81
C GLY A 66 4.38 -7.88 -9.59
N MET A 67 3.99 -7.65 -10.83
CA MET A 67 3.38 -8.70 -11.66
C MET A 67 4.38 -9.66 -12.27
N LEU A 68 5.67 -9.33 -12.24
CA LEU A 68 6.70 -10.13 -12.89
C LEU A 68 7.16 -11.33 -12.07
N THR A 69 6.84 -11.35 -10.78
CA THR A 69 7.35 -12.37 -9.86
C THR A 69 6.35 -13.48 -9.57
N GLY A 70 5.28 -13.61 -10.36
CA GLY A 70 4.25 -14.62 -10.15
C GLY A 70 3.48 -14.39 -8.85
N PRO A 71 2.91 -13.21 -8.64
CA PRO A 71 2.29 -12.87 -7.37
C PRO A 71 1.02 -13.66 -7.12
N THR A 72 0.71 -13.89 -5.84
CA THR A 72 -0.51 -14.57 -5.43
C THR A 72 -1.37 -13.71 -4.51
N HIS A 73 -0.82 -12.62 -4.01
CA HIS A 73 -1.50 -11.75 -3.04
C HIS A 73 -1.68 -10.38 -3.65
N PHE A 74 -2.91 -9.90 -3.65
CA PHE A 74 -3.29 -8.66 -4.31
C PHE A 74 -4.21 -7.86 -3.42
N PHE A 75 -4.27 -6.57 -3.69
CA PHE A 75 -5.29 -5.70 -3.11
C PHE A 75 -5.81 -4.74 -4.18
N ARG A 76 -6.94 -4.14 -3.88
CA ARG A 76 -7.53 -3.09 -4.70
C ARG A 76 -8.03 -1.98 -3.80
N ILE A 77 -7.94 -0.74 -4.24
CA ILE A 77 -8.54 0.39 -3.53
C ILE A 77 -9.71 0.88 -4.35
N LYS A 78 -10.90 0.76 -3.78
CA LYS A 78 -12.12 1.15 -4.44
C LYS A 78 -12.06 2.64 -4.79
N GLY A 79 -12.37 2.97 -6.03
CA GLY A 79 -12.36 4.33 -6.51
C GLY A 79 -11.01 4.80 -7.04
N LEU A 80 -9.95 4.01 -6.89
CA LEU A 80 -8.62 4.39 -7.35
C LEU A 80 -8.34 3.82 -8.73
N ASN A 81 -8.50 2.51 -8.86
CA ASN A 81 -8.34 1.83 -10.16
C ASN A 81 -9.19 0.57 -10.14
N ASP A 82 -9.37 -0.02 -11.33
CA ASP A 82 -10.23 -1.18 -11.48
C ASP A 82 -9.46 -2.49 -11.38
N GLN A 83 -8.14 -2.45 -11.38
CA GLN A 83 -7.33 -3.66 -11.40
C GLN A 83 -6.66 -3.90 -10.07
N PRO A 84 -6.61 -5.17 -9.64
CA PRO A 84 -5.85 -5.52 -8.45
C PRO A 84 -4.38 -5.21 -8.63
N LEU A 85 -3.74 -4.82 -7.54
CA LEU A 85 -2.32 -4.52 -7.52
C LEU A 85 -1.61 -5.60 -6.72
N ALA A 86 -0.48 -6.07 -7.24
CA ALA A 86 0.25 -7.18 -6.63
C ALA A 86 1.15 -6.69 -5.50
N GLY A 87 1.16 -7.46 -4.40
CA GLY A 87 2.04 -7.17 -3.28
C GLY A 87 1.54 -6.07 -2.39
N ARG A 88 2.46 -5.45 -1.66
CA ARG A 88 2.13 -4.40 -0.70
C ARG A 88 1.95 -3.04 -1.37
N GLY A 89 1.26 -2.15 -0.67
CA GLY A 89 1.14 -0.76 -1.09
C GLY A 89 1.42 0.18 0.07
N VAL A 90 1.89 1.38 -0.25
CA VAL A 90 2.07 2.44 0.74
C VAL A 90 1.31 3.67 0.26
N VAL A 91 0.48 4.23 1.14
CA VAL A 91 -0.25 5.47 0.85
C VAL A 91 0.36 6.58 1.66
N LEU A 92 0.78 7.64 1.00
CA LEU A 92 1.31 8.85 1.63
C LEU A 92 0.56 10.06 1.07
N GLY A 93 0.63 11.17 1.78
CA GLY A 93 0.13 12.42 1.26
C GLY A 93 1.12 13.07 0.31
N SER A 94 0.70 14.15 -0.31
CA SER A 94 1.53 14.96 -1.21
C SER A 94 1.32 16.42 -0.88
N ASP A 95 2.39 17.21 -0.95
CA ASP A 95 2.30 18.64 -0.72
C ASP A 95 1.88 19.41 -1.97
N GLY A 96 1.69 18.71 -3.09
CA GLY A 96 1.36 19.33 -4.35
C GLY A 96 2.56 19.90 -5.11
N HIS A 97 3.75 19.76 -4.55
CA HIS A 97 4.99 20.31 -5.14
C HIS A 97 6.05 19.22 -5.35
N GLY A 98 5.66 17.96 -5.31
CA GLY A 98 6.57 16.86 -5.56
C GLY A 98 7.12 16.19 -4.32
N SER A 99 6.81 16.68 -3.14
CA SER A 99 7.27 16.05 -1.89
C SER A 99 6.15 15.30 -1.22
N SER A 100 6.52 14.27 -0.47
CA SER A 100 5.56 13.52 0.35
C SER A 100 5.13 14.37 1.56
N ALA A 101 3.96 14.07 2.06
CA ALA A 101 3.38 14.75 3.21
C ALA A 101 2.54 13.74 3.99
N ASP A 102 1.99 14.16 5.12
CA ASP A 102 1.09 13.33 5.88
C ASP A 102 -0.13 12.96 5.04
N VAL A 103 -0.56 11.70 5.14
CA VAL A 103 -1.76 11.23 4.46
C VAL A 103 -2.97 12.01 4.95
N LYS A 104 -3.88 12.34 4.04
CA LYS A 104 -5.11 13.06 4.36
C LYS A 104 -6.28 12.12 4.62
N THR A 105 -6.24 10.93 4.03
CA THR A 105 -7.30 9.94 4.19
C THR A 105 -7.25 9.35 5.59
N SER A 106 -8.41 9.26 6.24
CA SER A 106 -8.48 8.65 7.57
C SER A 106 -8.31 7.14 7.49
N SER A 107 -7.93 6.52 8.61
CA SER A 107 -7.80 5.07 8.66
C SER A 107 -9.13 4.39 8.40
N GLU A 108 -10.23 4.96 8.86
CA GLU A 108 -11.55 4.42 8.62
C GLU A 108 -11.89 4.43 7.13
N GLU A 109 -11.59 5.51 6.46
CA GLU A 109 -11.89 5.62 5.04
C GLU A 109 -11.04 4.66 4.22
N ILE A 110 -9.72 4.57 4.51
CA ILE A 110 -8.87 3.69 3.72
C ILE A 110 -9.29 2.23 3.92
N LEU A 111 -9.63 1.83 5.15
CA LEU A 111 -10.12 0.48 5.42
C LEU A 111 -11.41 0.18 4.65
N SER A 112 -12.28 1.16 4.52
CA SER A 112 -13.54 0.95 3.81
C SER A 112 -13.34 0.79 2.31
N ARG A 113 -12.20 1.23 1.77
CA ARG A 113 -11.93 1.22 0.34
C ARG A 113 -11.01 0.08 -0.09
N VAL A 114 -10.27 -0.52 0.82
CA VAL A 114 -9.35 -1.62 0.49
C VAL A 114 -10.13 -2.91 0.29
N ARG A 115 -9.76 -3.66 -0.74
CA ARG A 115 -10.32 -4.99 -1.03
C ARG A 115 -9.16 -5.97 -1.15
N TRP A 116 -9.29 -7.10 -0.46
CA TRP A 116 -8.32 -8.19 -0.58
C TRP A 116 -8.78 -9.09 -1.71
N VAL A 117 -7.85 -9.49 -2.58
CA VAL A 117 -8.19 -10.21 -3.79
C VAL A 117 -7.64 -11.62 -3.74
N TYR A 118 -8.50 -12.61 -3.93
CA TYR A 118 -8.10 -14.01 -4.08
C TYR A 118 -7.60 -14.25 -5.48
N ALA A 119 -6.53 -15.02 -5.58
CA ALA A 119 -6.10 -15.57 -6.87
C ALA A 119 -6.52 -17.03 -6.92
N MET A 120 -7.20 -17.42 -8.00
CA MET A 120 -7.64 -18.80 -8.22
C MET A 120 -7.16 -19.26 -9.56
N ASP A 121 -6.88 -20.55 -9.69
CA ASP A 121 -6.60 -21.14 -11.01
C ASP A 121 -7.91 -21.41 -11.77
N LYS A 122 -7.78 -21.83 -13.03
CA LYS A 122 -8.96 -22.06 -13.87
C LYS A 122 -9.82 -23.24 -13.43
N ARG A 123 -9.30 -24.07 -12.53
CA ARG A 123 -10.06 -25.21 -11.99
C ARG A 123 -10.80 -24.84 -10.72
N GLY A 124 -10.66 -23.60 -10.25
CA GLY A 124 -11.31 -23.15 -9.05
C GLY A 124 -10.50 -23.42 -7.79
N SER A 125 -9.25 -23.85 -7.91
CA SER A 125 -8.38 -24.02 -6.74
C SER A 125 -7.89 -22.66 -6.26
N VAL A 126 -8.09 -22.38 -4.97
CA VAL A 126 -7.65 -21.12 -4.39
C VAL A 126 -6.14 -21.16 -4.23
N LEU A 127 -5.44 -20.20 -4.81
CA LEU A 127 -3.99 -20.11 -4.69
C LEU A 127 -3.57 -19.55 -3.34
N PHE A 128 -4.42 -18.72 -2.74
CA PHE A 128 -4.26 -18.29 -1.34
C PHE A 128 -5.62 -17.89 -0.80
N ASP A 129 -5.73 -17.90 0.52
CA ASP A 129 -6.99 -17.55 1.20
C ASP A 129 -6.68 -16.56 2.31
N VAL A 130 -7.17 -15.33 2.15
CA VAL A 130 -6.97 -14.27 3.14
C VAL A 130 -8.17 -14.11 4.07
N SER A 131 -9.26 -14.88 3.87
CA SER A 131 -10.50 -14.62 4.60
C SER A 131 -10.33 -14.73 6.11
N ALA A 132 -9.53 -15.69 6.58
CA ALA A 132 -9.30 -15.83 8.02
C ALA A 132 -8.49 -14.66 8.58
N ALA A 133 -7.47 -14.22 7.86
CA ALA A 133 -6.66 -13.10 8.28
C ALA A 133 -7.43 -11.78 8.18
N ALA A 134 -8.36 -11.70 7.25
CA ALA A 134 -9.10 -10.47 7.01
C ALA A 134 -10.27 -10.25 7.96
N ARG A 135 -10.61 -11.22 8.80
CA ARG A 135 -11.81 -11.13 9.65
C ARG A 135 -11.86 -9.90 10.54
N GLY A 136 -10.73 -9.41 10.98
CA GLY A 136 -10.68 -8.21 11.82
C GLY A 136 -10.62 -6.91 11.03
N GLN A 137 -10.59 -6.99 9.70
CA GLN A 137 -10.47 -5.85 8.81
C GLN A 137 -11.81 -5.58 8.15
N ALA A 138 -12.06 -4.33 7.84
CA ALA A 138 -13.31 -3.95 7.20
C ALA A 138 -13.35 -4.29 5.71
N ALA A 139 -12.23 -4.62 5.12
CA ALA A 139 -12.13 -4.81 3.68
C ALA A 139 -12.86 -6.06 3.21
N GLU A 140 -13.54 -5.96 2.09
CA GLU A 140 -14.14 -7.10 1.43
C GLU A 140 -13.08 -7.88 0.65
N THR A 141 -13.42 -9.13 0.33
CA THR A 141 -12.52 -10.00 -0.42
C THR A 141 -13.12 -10.24 -1.81
N GLU A 142 -12.27 -10.21 -2.82
CA GLU A 142 -12.65 -10.46 -4.22
C GLU A 142 -11.89 -11.65 -4.75
N VAL A 143 -12.47 -12.28 -5.79
CA VAL A 143 -11.86 -13.45 -6.43
C VAL A 143 -11.43 -13.09 -7.83
N VAL A 144 -10.19 -13.43 -8.17
CA VAL A 144 -9.65 -13.28 -9.52
C VAL A 144 -9.26 -14.65 -10.02
N VAL A 145 -9.74 -15.02 -11.22
CA VAL A 145 -9.40 -16.30 -11.85
C VAL A 145 -8.21 -16.07 -12.76
N LEU A 146 -7.16 -16.81 -12.53
CA LEU A 146 -5.93 -16.71 -13.32
C LEU A 146 -5.90 -17.75 -14.43
#